data_847ac1e3c0e774cf232e47d950e3985a
#
_entry.id   847ac1e3c0e774cf232e47d950e3985a
#
_cell.length_a   1.000
_cell.length_b   1.000
_cell.length_c   1.000
_cell.angle_alpha   90.00
_cell.angle_beta   90.00
_cell.angle_gamma   90.00
#
_symmetry.space_group_name_H-M   'P 1'
#
loop_
_entity.id
_entity.type
_entity.pdbx_description
1 polymer ?
#
loop_
_entity_poly.entity_id
_entity_poly.type
_entity_poly.pdbx_seq_one_letter_code
_entity_poly.pdbx_strand_id
1 'polypeptide(L)'
;MSEQTSSIISKVWGMCNPLRDDGLSYGDYLEQLTYLIFLKMSDEYAKPPYKKESGIPAGYTWQDMNTLTGADLEEQYKKTLEKLGEQGGILGQIFKGAINKVSNAAILYRIVQMIDREKWVSMSSDVKGEIYEGLLQKNAEDVKSGAGQYFTPRALIQAMVACIRPEPMKTIADPCCGSGGFFLAAQSFLADPENYTLDREQKEFLKNGTFYGNELVASTFKLCLMNLYLHNIGDIYGSVPVAHGDSLLTDPGYRVDYVLTNPPFGKKSSLTFTNEEGEQEEEDLVYNRQDFWTTSSNKQLNFVQHINTILKATGKAAVVVPDNVLFEGGAGEIVRKKLLATCDLHTILRLPTGIFYKPGVKANVIFFDKRPASAETQTKAVWIYDFRTNVHFTLKQHPMQYSDLLDFIACYHPENRYERTETWNEDNPDGRWRKFDIADILARDKTSLDIFWIKDKSLADLDSLPSPDVLADDIIENLQSALESFQELKAQLK
;
A
#
# COMPACT_ATOMS: atom_id res chain seq x y z
N MET A 1 0.13 -21.12 -0.31
CA MET A 1 0.58 -21.08 1.10
C MET A 1 1.07 -22.47 1.50
N SER A 2 2.23 -22.57 2.17
CA SER A 2 2.67 -23.86 2.72
C SER A 2 1.79 -24.25 3.93
N GLU A 3 1.63 -25.55 4.21
CA GLU A 3 0.88 -26.02 5.40
C GLU A 3 1.43 -25.45 6.70
N GLN A 4 2.75 -25.21 6.78
CA GLN A 4 3.39 -24.57 7.92
C GLN A 4 2.94 -23.11 8.11
N THR A 5 2.83 -22.35 7.04
CA THR A 5 2.39 -20.94 7.08
C THR A 5 0.95 -20.83 7.57
N SER A 6 0.04 -21.66 7.05
CA SER A 6 -1.36 -21.72 7.50
C SER A 6 -1.47 -22.05 8.98
N SER A 7 -0.65 -22.96 9.47
CA SER A 7 -0.62 -23.36 10.90
C SER A 7 -0.19 -22.19 11.80
N ILE A 8 0.84 -21.44 11.41
CA ILE A 8 1.34 -20.30 12.20
C ILE A 8 0.34 -19.14 12.20
N ILE A 9 -0.25 -18.82 11.05
CA ILE A 9 -1.31 -17.82 10.96
C ILE A 9 -2.47 -18.20 11.88
N SER A 10 -2.91 -19.46 11.87
CA SER A 10 -3.97 -19.95 12.76
C SER A 10 -3.60 -19.82 14.24
N LYS A 11 -2.33 -20.05 14.61
CA LYS A 11 -1.85 -19.87 15.99
C LYS A 11 -1.88 -18.41 16.42
N VAL A 12 -1.42 -17.49 15.55
CA VAL A 12 -1.48 -16.05 15.82
C VAL A 12 -2.93 -15.59 16.00
N TRP A 13 -3.86 -16.13 15.20
CA TRP A 13 -5.29 -15.90 15.41
C TRP A 13 -5.78 -16.45 16.74
N GLY A 14 -5.28 -17.59 17.16
CA GLY A 14 -5.55 -18.12 18.48
C GLY A 14 -5.12 -17.18 19.63
N MET A 15 -4.10 -16.35 19.39
CA MET A 15 -3.65 -15.32 20.35
C MET A 15 -4.59 -14.09 20.40
N CYS A 16 -5.28 -13.78 19.30
CA CYS A 16 -6.24 -12.67 19.26
C CYS A 16 -7.50 -12.95 20.09
N ASN A 17 -7.95 -14.21 20.17
CA ASN A 17 -9.18 -14.56 20.87
C ASN A 17 -9.19 -14.12 22.35
N PRO A 18 -8.17 -14.43 23.19
CA PRO A 18 -8.13 -13.96 24.56
C PRO A 18 -8.20 -12.44 24.71
N LEU A 19 -7.58 -11.68 23.81
CA LEU A 19 -7.59 -10.20 23.85
C LEU A 19 -8.97 -9.65 23.49
N ARG A 20 -9.63 -10.25 22.49
CA ARG A 20 -11.00 -9.90 22.14
C ARG A 20 -11.96 -10.21 23.28
N ASP A 21 -11.78 -11.36 23.94
CA ASP A 21 -12.61 -11.78 25.07
C ASP A 21 -12.40 -10.86 26.29
N ASP A 22 -11.23 -10.20 26.41
CA ASP A 22 -10.93 -9.13 27.40
C ASP A 22 -11.55 -7.76 27.01
N GLY A 23 -12.25 -7.69 25.88
CA GLY A 23 -12.96 -6.48 25.43
C GLY A 23 -12.10 -5.48 24.67
N LEU A 24 -10.87 -5.83 24.27
CA LEU A 24 -10.04 -4.96 23.46
C LEU A 24 -10.65 -4.79 22.07
N SER A 25 -10.60 -3.55 21.56
CA SER A 25 -10.92 -3.29 20.16
C SER A 25 -9.92 -4.00 19.24
N TYR A 26 -10.30 -4.23 18.00
CA TYR A 26 -9.43 -4.91 17.03
C TYR A 26 -8.06 -4.21 16.89
N GLY A 27 -8.08 -2.89 16.72
CA GLY A 27 -6.85 -2.09 16.59
C GLY A 27 -5.95 -2.21 17.82
N ASP A 28 -6.56 -2.25 19.00
CA ASP A 28 -5.83 -2.33 20.27
C ASP A 28 -5.13 -3.67 20.44
N TYR A 29 -5.82 -4.79 20.21
CA TYR A 29 -5.15 -6.08 20.36
C TYR A 29 -4.11 -6.35 19.27
N LEU A 30 -4.32 -5.86 18.06
CA LEU A 30 -3.31 -5.91 17.02
C LEU A 30 -2.04 -5.17 17.44
N GLU A 31 -2.20 -3.96 17.97
CA GLU A 31 -1.08 -3.15 18.49
C GLU A 31 -0.34 -3.89 19.60
N GLN A 32 -1.05 -4.45 20.59
CA GLN A 32 -0.45 -5.18 21.71
C GLN A 32 0.30 -6.45 21.26
N LEU A 33 -0.31 -7.26 20.39
CA LEU A 33 0.35 -8.43 19.82
C LEU A 33 1.62 -8.06 19.07
N THR A 34 1.56 -6.97 18.32
CA THR A 34 2.69 -6.51 17.51
C THR A 34 3.86 -6.07 18.40
N TYR A 35 3.61 -5.35 19.48
CA TYR A 35 4.65 -5.00 20.46
C TYR A 35 5.30 -6.24 21.08
N LEU A 36 4.50 -7.22 21.50
CA LEU A 36 5.01 -8.44 22.11
C LEU A 36 5.82 -9.29 21.12
N ILE A 37 5.34 -9.46 19.89
CA ILE A 37 6.05 -10.20 18.85
C ILE A 37 7.37 -9.49 18.49
N PHE A 38 7.35 -8.15 18.42
CA PHE A 38 8.57 -7.36 18.18
C PHE A 38 9.60 -7.58 19.27
N LEU A 39 9.22 -7.51 20.55
CA LEU A 39 10.10 -7.75 21.69
C LEU A 39 10.72 -9.15 21.65
N LYS A 40 9.91 -10.17 21.36
CA LYS A 40 10.36 -11.56 21.20
C LYS A 40 11.34 -11.73 20.04
N MET A 41 11.02 -11.15 18.88
CA MET A 41 11.92 -11.25 17.71
C MET A 41 13.24 -10.50 17.94
N SER A 42 13.22 -9.36 18.62
CA SER A 42 14.42 -8.62 18.98
C SER A 42 15.33 -9.45 19.91
N ASP A 43 14.74 -10.17 20.85
CA ASP A 43 15.46 -11.13 21.72
C ASP A 43 16.06 -12.29 20.93
N GLU A 44 15.31 -12.86 19.97
CA GLU A 44 15.83 -13.93 19.12
C GLU A 44 16.96 -13.44 18.20
N TYR A 45 16.87 -12.24 17.63
CA TYR A 45 17.94 -11.65 16.83
C TYR A 45 19.21 -11.38 17.64
N ALA A 46 19.09 -11.06 18.94
CA ALA A 46 20.26 -10.86 19.80
C ALA A 46 21.02 -12.16 20.11
N LYS A 47 20.40 -13.32 19.94
CA LYS A 47 20.98 -14.65 20.21
C LYS A 47 21.70 -15.24 18.99
N PRO A 48 22.61 -16.23 19.20
CA PRO A 48 23.15 -17.00 18.09
C PRO A 48 22.06 -17.69 17.24
N PRO A 49 22.24 -17.80 15.91
CA PRO A 49 23.41 -17.44 15.14
C PRO A 49 23.48 -15.95 14.75
N TYR A 50 22.42 -15.18 14.94
CA TYR A 50 22.29 -13.83 14.40
C TYR A 50 23.16 -12.79 15.10
N LYS A 51 23.20 -12.81 16.45
CA LYS A 51 23.99 -11.90 17.30
C LYS A 51 23.86 -10.42 16.91
N LYS A 52 22.64 -9.98 16.52
CA LYS A 52 22.36 -8.59 16.19
C LYS A 52 22.16 -7.78 17.47
N GLU A 53 22.56 -6.53 17.44
CA GLU A 53 22.27 -5.61 18.52
C GLU A 53 20.76 -5.34 18.58
N SER A 54 20.13 -5.61 19.74
CA SER A 54 18.66 -5.46 19.86
C SER A 54 18.22 -4.01 20.06
N GLY A 55 19.13 -3.15 20.53
CA GLY A 55 18.82 -1.77 20.95
C GLY A 55 17.89 -1.65 22.16
N ILE A 56 17.41 -2.78 22.68
CA ILE A 56 16.55 -2.80 23.88
C ILE A 56 17.43 -2.69 25.12
N PRO A 57 17.20 -1.69 26.00
CA PRO A 57 17.98 -1.52 27.21
C PRO A 57 17.90 -2.74 28.13
N ALA A 58 18.99 -3.03 28.86
CA ALA A 58 19.02 -4.08 29.87
C ALA A 58 17.96 -3.82 30.94
N GLY A 59 17.28 -4.88 31.39
CA GLY A 59 16.16 -4.80 32.34
C GLY A 59 14.80 -4.60 31.67
N TYR A 60 14.75 -4.46 30.33
CA TYR A 60 13.52 -4.26 29.55
C TYR A 60 13.39 -5.24 28.37
N THR A 61 14.19 -6.31 28.40
CA THR A 61 14.22 -7.33 27.34
C THR A 61 13.06 -8.31 27.48
N TRP A 62 12.85 -9.13 26.44
CA TRP A 62 11.90 -10.23 26.52
C TRP A 62 12.16 -11.18 27.69
N GLN A 63 13.42 -11.45 28.01
CA GLN A 63 13.81 -12.34 29.09
C GLN A 63 13.45 -11.77 30.48
N ASP A 64 13.55 -10.45 30.64
CA ASP A 64 13.18 -9.77 31.88
C ASP A 64 11.65 -9.83 32.13
N MET A 65 10.86 -10.03 31.08
CA MET A 65 9.40 -10.04 31.13
C MET A 65 8.82 -11.47 31.17
N ASN A 66 9.33 -12.39 30.35
CA ASN A 66 8.69 -13.69 30.11
C ASN A 66 8.76 -14.65 31.32
N THR A 67 9.62 -14.38 32.29
CA THR A 67 9.76 -15.14 33.53
C THR A 67 8.80 -14.68 34.63
N LEU A 68 8.13 -13.54 34.46
CA LEU A 68 7.24 -12.93 35.45
C LEU A 68 5.79 -13.39 35.21
N THR A 69 4.97 -13.23 36.27
CA THR A 69 3.54 -13.56 36.26
C THR A 69 2.74 -12.51 37.03
N GLY A 70 1.43 -12.47 36.81
CA GLY A 70 0.52 -11.60 37.57
C GLY A 70 0.88 -10.12 37.46
N ALA A 71 0.76 -9.40 38.58
CA ALA A 71 1.01 -7.96 38.62
C ALA A 71 2.44 -7.56 38.28
N ASP A 72 3.44 -8.41 38.60
CA ASP A 72 4.84 -8.13 38.25
C ASP A 72 5.07 -8.13 36.74
N LEU A 73 4.42 -9.03 35.99
CA LEU A 73 4.46 -9.06 34.55
C LEU A 73 3.80 -7.80 33.94
N GLU A 74 2.65 -7.42 34.47
CA GLU A 74 1.93 -6.24 33.98
C GLU A 74 2.76 -4.96 34.17
N GLU A 75 3.33 -4.79 35.35
CA GLU A 75 4.17 -3.64 35.70
C GLU A 75 5.46 -3.62 34.85
N GLN A 76 6.10 -4.79 34.64
CA GLN A 76 7.29 -4.89 33.77
C GLN A 76 6.96 -4.55 32.33
N TYR A 77 5.84 -5.05 31.81
CA TYR A 77 5.41 -4.75 30.43
C TYR A 77 5.16 -3.26 30.26
N LYS A 78 4.45 -2.62 31.19
CA LYS A 78 4.21 -1.18 31.18
C LYS A 78 5.52 -0.40 31.17
N LYS A 79 6.45 -0.69 32.08
CA LYS A 79 7.78 -0.05 32.15
C LYS A 79 8.57 -0.25 30.86
N THR A 80 8.48 -1.43 30.25
CA THR A 80 9.16 -1.74 29.00
C THR A 80 8.62 -0.86 27.86
N LEU A 81 7.30 -0.74 27.70
CA LEU A 81 6.70 0.12 26.67
C LEU A 81 7.09 1.59 26.86
N GLU A 82 7.02 2.11 28.09
CA GLU A 82 7.42 3.48 28.43
C GLU A 82 8.91 3.72 28.12
N LYS A 83 9.78 2.81 28.56
CA LYS A 83 11.23 2.93 28.37
C LYS A 83 11.64 2.89 26.90
N LEU A 84 11.00 2.07 26.11
CA LEU A 84 11.26 2.00 24.66
C LEU A 84 10.73 3.24 23.92
N GLY A 85 9.64 3.83 24.38
CA GLY A 85 9.12 5.08 23.84
C GLY A 85 10.02 6.31 24.08
N GLU A 86 10.94 6.24 25.05
CA GLU A 86 11.96 7.26 25.34
C GLU A 86 13.20 7.16 24.45
N GLN A 87 13.36 6.04 23.72
CA GLN A 87 14.54 5.82 22.88
C GLN A 87 14.50 6.72 21.62
N GLY A 88 15.66 6.89 21.00
CA GLY A 88 15.77 7.51 19.67
C GLY A 88 15.47 6.52 18.53
N GLY A 89 15.50 7.02 17.29
CA GLY A 89 15.42 6.20 16.09
C GLY A 89 14.10 5.44 15.93
N ILE A 90 14.16 4.28 15.29
CA ILE A 90 12.99 3.46 14.97
C ILE A 90 12.27 2.98 16.23
N LEU A 91 13.01 2.55 17.27
CA LEU A 91 12.43 2.09 18.54
C LEU A 91 11.54 3.15 19.17
N GLY A 92 12.07 4.36 19.37
CA GLY A 92 11.30 5.45 19.94
C GLY A 92 10.04 5.77 19.12
N GLN A 93 10.11 5.72 17.81
CA GLN A 93 8.92 5.95 16.97
C GLN A 93 7.87 4.84 17.08
N ILE A 94 8.29 3.58 17.15
CA ILE A 94 7.38 2.43 17.34
C ILE A 94 6.65 2.53 18.68
N PHE A 95 7.40 2.77 19.77
CA PHE A 95 6.86 2.71 21.13
C PHE A 95 6.40 4.07 21.66
N LYS A 96 6.50 5.16 20.91
CA LYS A 96 6.04 6.48 21.33
C LYS A 96 4.56 6.46 21.72
N GLY A 97 4.29 6.76 22.99
CA GLY A 97 2.94 6.74 23.55
C GLY A 97 2.31 5.34 23.62
N ALA A 98 3.12 4.28 23.55
CA ALA A 98 2.65 2.91 23.75
C ALA A 98 2.22 2.71 25.22
N ILE A 99 1.03 2.13 25.39
CA ILE A 99 0.49 1.80 26.71
C ILE A 99 0.02 0.35 26.74
N ASN A 100 0.10 -0.29 27.90
CA ASN A 100 -0.55 -1.59 28.09
C ASN A 100 -2.07 -1.40 28.09
N LYS A 101 -2.76 -2.06 27.13
CA LYS A 101 -4.22 -2.09 27.03
C LYS A 101 -4.82 -3.42 27.48
N VAL A 102 -3.99 -4.42 27.80
CA VAL A 102 -4.45 -5.71 28.32
C VAL A 102 -4.76 -5.55 29.80
N SER A 103 -6.03 -5.56 30.16
CA SER A 103 -6.50 -5.28 31.51
C SER A 103 -6.33 -6.46 32.48
N ASN A 104 -6.15 -7.67 31.95
CA ASN A 104 -6.06 -8.90 32.72
C ASN A 104 -4.67 -9.51 32.63
N ALA A 105 -3.94 -9.48 33.77
CA ALA A 105 -2.58 -10.02 33.87
C ALA A 105 -2.48 -11.50 33.49
N ALA A 106 -3.53 -12.32 33.71
CA ALA A 106 -3.53 -13.72 33.31
C ALA A 106 -3.63 -13.88 31.76
N ILE A 107 -4.36 -12.99 31.11
CA ILE A 107 -4.43 -12.95 29.64
C ILE A 107 -3.10 -12.50 29.07
N LEU A 108 -2.48 -11.45 29.61
CA LEU A 108 -1.15 -11.00 29.21
C LEU A 108 -0.13 -12.14 29.35
N TYR A 109 -0.10 -12.83 30.49
CA TYR A 109 0.78 -13.98 30.69
C TYR A 109 0.56 -15.09 29.66
N ARG A 110 -0.71 -15.45 29.40
CA ARG A 110 -1.06 -16.47 28.40
C ARG A 110 -0.54 -16.10 27.02
N ILE A 111 -0.68 -14.84 26.61
CA ILE A 111 -0.20 -14.37 25.30
C ILE A 111 1.33 -14.40 25.23
N VAL A 112 2.01 -13.91 26.27
CA VAL A 112 3.48 -13.96 26.35
C VAL A 112 3.97 -15.40 26.23
N GLN A 113 3.34 -16.36 26.92
CA GLN A 113 3.71 -17.78 26.82
C GLN A 113 3.41 -18.39 25.43
N MET A 114 2.32 -17.99 24.78
CA MET A 114 2.00 -18.45 23.42
C MET A 114 3.05 -17.93 22.41
N ILE A 115 3.44 -16.66 22.54
CA ILE A 115 4.46 -16.03 21.68
C ILE A 115 5.84 -16.68 21.94
N ASP A 116 6.18 -16.95 23.19
CA ASP A 116 7.50 -17.51 23.55
C ASP A 116 7.75 -18.91 23.00
N ARG A 117 6.70 -19.71 22.80
CA ARG A 117 6.79 -21.08 22.26
C ARG A 117 7.16 -21.13 20.79
N GLU A 118 6.99 -20.05 20.06
CA GLU A 118 7.27 -19.99 18.63
C GLU A 118 8.67 -19.39 18.35
N LYS A 119 9.28 -19.81 17.24
CA LYS A 119 10.57 -19.29 16.76
C LYS A 119 10.33 -18.34 15.60
N TRP A 120 10.16 -17.08 15.90
CA TRP A 120 9.75 -16.05 14.94
C TRP A 120 10.81 -15.71 13.90
N VAL A 121 12.07 -15.60 14.31
CA VAL A 121 13.17 -15.14 13.44
C VAL A 121 13.54 -16.19 12.40
N SER A 122 13.40 -17.49 12.71
CA SER A 122 13.69 -18.58 11.78
C SER A 122 12.64 -18.75 10.67
N MET A 123 11.48 -18.07 10.79
CA MET A 123 10.47 -18.03 9.72
C MET A 123 11.01 -17.27 8.53
N SER A 124 10.68 -17.72 7.31
CA SER A 124 11.02 -16.96 6.11
C SER A 124 10.40 -15.55 6.14
N SER A 125 10.98 -14.62 5.39
CA SER A 125 10.43 -13.26 5.23
C SER A 125 8.98 -13.30 4.75
N ASP A 126 8.66 -14.26 3.88
CA ASP A 126 7.32 -14.44 3.34
C ASP A 126 6.31 -14.82 4.41
N VAL A 127 6.65 -15.77 5.30
CA VAL A 127 5.78 -16.17 6.42
C VAL A 127 5.52 -15.00 7.38
N LYS A 128 6.54 -14.20 7.69
CA LYS A 128 6.38 -13.01 8.54
C LYS A 128 5.44 -11.98 7.90
N GLY A 129 5.65 -11.70 6.60
CA GLY A 129 4.77 -10.85 5.82
C GLY A 129 3.34 -11.36 5.84
N GLU A 130 3.10 -12.65 5.56
CA GLU A 130 1.78 -13.26 5.56
C GLU A 130 1.09 -13.21 6.94
N ILE A 131 1.83 -13.35 8.05
CA ILE A 131 1.29 -13.18 9.39
C ILE A 131 0.80 -11.75 9.60
N TYR A 132 1.65 -10.76 9.29
CA TYR A 132 1.29 -9.35 9.42
C TYR A 132 0.16 -8.95 8.46
N GLU A 133 0.23 -9.39 7.23
CA GLU A 133 -0.82 -9.17 6.23
C GLU A 133 -2.12 -9.83 6.66
N GLY A 134 -2.08 -11.05 7.16
CA GLY A 134 -3.27 -11.75 7.67
C GLY A 134 -3.88 -11.03 8.90
N LEU A 135 -3.05 -10.49 9.79
CA LEU A 135 -3.52 -9.65 10.90
C LEU A 135 -4.16 -8.35 10.39
N LEU A 136 -3.57 -7.67 9.44
CA LEU A 136 -4.11 -6.45 8.85
C LEU A 136 -5.36 -6.70 8.02
N GLN A 137 -5.40 -7.81 7.28
CA GLN A 137 -6.52 -8.23 6.44
C GLN A 137 -7.80 -8.42 7.26
N LYS A 138 -7.72 -9.10 8.39
CA LYS A 138 -8.88 -9.27 9.26
C LYS A 138 -9.32 -7.97 9.92
N ASN A 139 -8.39 -7.03 10.16
CA ASN A 139 -8.74 -5.68 10.58
C ASN A 139 -9.64 -4.98 9.56
N ALA A 140 -9.33 -5.13 8.29
CA ALA A 140 -10.13 -4.56 7.21
C ALA A 140 -11.53 -5.23 7.09
N GLU A 141 -11.64 -6.52 7.43
CA GLU A 141 -12.92 -7.26 7.43
C GLU A 141 -13.83 -6.87 8.61
N ASP A 142 -13.27 -6.63 9.79
CA ASP A 142 -14.03 -6.37 11.03
C ASP A 142 -14.39 -4.89 11.25
N VAL A 143 -13.64 -3.96 10.65
CA VAL A 143 -13.91 -2.52 10.78
C VAL A 143 -14.91 -2.09 9.71
N LYS A 144 -16.20 -2.08 10.05
CA LYS A 144 -17.31 -1.52 9.23
C LYS A 144 -17.22 -0.01 9.00
N SER A 145 -16.25 0.68 9.58
CA SER A 145 -16.02 2.12 9.41
C SER A 145 -14.84 2.35 8.47
N GLY A 146 -15.07 2.89 7.29
CA GLY A 146 -14.23 3.57 6.29
C GLY A 146 -12.70 3.54 6.31
N ALA A 147 -12.09 2.98 7.34
CA ALA A 147 -10.66 2.82 7.53
C ALA A 147 -10.12 1.44 7.05
N GLY A 148 -10.96 0.60 6.44
CA GLY A 148 -10.57 -0.59 5.70
C GLY A 148 -9.78 -0.17 4.47
N GLN A 149 -8.63 0.39 4.72
CA GLN A 149 -7.76 0.95 3.71
C GLN A 149 -7.34 -0.17 2.77
N TYR A 150 -7.38 0.13 1.54
CA TYR A 150 -7.17 -0.65 0.35
C TYR A 150 -5.81 -1.36 0.39
N PHE A 151 -5.80 -2.50 1.09
CA PHE A 151 -4.64 -3.39 1.10
C PHE A 151 -4.36 -3.83 -0.33
N THR A 152 -3.19 -3.53 -0.82
CA THR A 152 -2.81 -3.88 -2.18
C THR A 152 -2.44 -5.36 -2.23
N PRO A 153 -3.07 -6.17 -3.08
CA PRO A 153 -2.73 -7.58 -3.21
C PRO A 153 -1.24 -7.79 -3.48
N ARG A 154 -0.61 -8.71 -2.75
CA ARG A 154 0.81 -8.99 -2.87
C ARG A 154 1.23 -9.35 -4.30
N ALA A 155 0.41 -10.13 -4.99
CA ALA A 155 0.62 -10.48 -6.40
C ALA A 155 0.75 -9.22 -7.29
N LEU A 156 -0.11 -8.21 -7.05
CA LEU A 156 -0.05 -6.95 -7.79
C LEU A 156 1.21 -6.16 -7.46
N ILE A 157 1.57 -6.06 -6.18
CA ILE A 157 2.80 -5.38 -5.74
C ILE A 157 4.02 -6.01 -6.42
N GLN A 158 4.13 -7.34 -6.40
CA GLN A 158 5.22 -8.09 -7.04
C GLN A 158 5.29 -7.83 -8.54
N ALA A 159 4.14 -7.82 -9.23
CA ALA A 159 4.08 -7.53 -10.67
C ALA A 159 4.49 -6.09 -10.98
N MET A 160 4.06 -5.10 -10.17
CA MET A 160 4.48 -3.71 -10.32
C MET A 160 6.00 -3.55 -10.14
N VAL A 161 6.58 -4.21 -9.14
CA VAL A 161 8.04 -4.21 -8.91
C VAL A 161 8.77 -4.88 -10.07
N ALA A 162 8.29 -6.02 -10.55
CA ALA A 162 8.87 -6.73 -11.69
C ALA A 162 8.85 -5.90 -12.99
N CYS A 163 7.79 -5.09 -13.20
CA CYS A 163 7.70 -4.19 -14.35
C CYS A 163 8.64 -2.99 -14.24
N ILE A 164 8.74 -2.37 -13.06
CA ILE A 164 9.59 -1.19 -12.82
C ILE A 164 11.08 -1.57 -12.79
N ARG A 165 11.41 -2.76 -12.25
CA ARG A 165 12.78 -3.26 -12.09
C ARG A 165 13.69 -2.23 -11.41
N PRO A 166 13.46 -1.95 -10.12
CA PRO A 166 14.34 -1.02 -9.41
C PRO A 166 15.78 -1.53 -9.41
N GLU A 167 16.72 -0.61 -9.49
CA GLU A 167 18.16 -0.89 -9.56
C GLU A 167 18.83 -0.65 -8.19
N PRO A 168 19.93 -1.35 -7.87
CA PRO A 168 20.74 -1.06 -6.70
C PRO A 168 21.23 0.40 -6.67
N MET A 169 21.43 0.95 -5.48
CA MET A 169 21.87 2.34 -5.24
C MET A 169 20.87 3.42 -5.73
N LYS A 170 19.64 3.04 -5.98
CA LYS A 170 18.54 3.94 -6.34
C LYS A 170 17.54 4.06 -5.21
N THR A 171 16.83 5.18 -5.18
CA THR A 171 15.88 5.52 -4.13
C THR A 171 14.44 5.23 -4.57
N ILE A 172 13.64 4.71 -3.64
CA ILE A 172 12.24 4.29 -3.86
C ILE A 172 11.36 4.99 -2.83
N ALA A 173 10.29 5.66 -3.29
CA ALA A 173 9.32 6.24 -2.38
C ALA A 173 7.94 5.59 -2.49
N ASP A 174 7.23 5.60 -1.35
CA ASP A 174 5.80 5.37 -1.24
C ASP A 174 5.19 6.43 -0.32
N PRO A 175 4.51 7.46 -0.89
CA PRO A 175 3.95 8.56 -0.10
C PRO A 175 2.71 8.20 0.73
N CYS A 176 2.24 6.95 0.68
CA CYS A 176 1.14 6.41 1.49
C CYS A 176 1.38 4.93 1.75
N CYS A 177 2.52 4.64 2.40
CA CYS A 177 3.13 3.31 2.40
C CYS A 177 2.35 2.22 3.17
N GLY A 178 1.32 2.60 3.92
CA GLY A 178 0.53 1.63 4.67
C GLY A 178 1.43 0.77 5.56
N SER A 179 1.37 -0.54 5.40
CA SER A 179 2.23 -1.50 6.11
C SER A 179 3.63 -1.70 5.51
N GLY A 180 3.99 -0.97 4.45
CA GLY A 180 5.28 -1.07 3.79
C GLY A 180 5.40 -2.16 2.72
N GLY A 181 4.29 -2.67 2.22
CA GLY A 181 4.27 -3.80 1.28
C GLY A 181 5.10 -3.58 0.02
N PHE A 182 5.08 -2.38 -0.57
CA PHE A 182 5.92 -2.05 -1.73
C PHE A 182 7.41 -2.05 -1.39
N PHE A 183 7.79 -1.58 -0.21
CA PHE A 183 9.19 -1.60 0.22
C PHE A 183 9.72 -3.01 0.42
N LEU A 184 8.91 -3.89 1.02
CA LEU A 184 9.28 -5.29 1.21
C LEU A 184 9.45 -6.03 -0.11
N ALA A 185 8.53 -5.83 -1.06
CA ALA A 185 8.64 -6.45 -2.38
C ALA A 185 9.86 -5.91 -3.17
N ALA A 186 10.11 -4.60 -3.12
CA ALA A 186 11.28 -4.01 -3.76
C ALA A 186 12.59 -4.47 -3.11
N GLN A 187 12.64 -4.58 -1.78
CA GLN A 187 13.78 -5.11 -1.04
C GLN A 187 14.04 -6.58 -1.41
N SER A 188 12.98 -7.39 -1.48
CA SER A 188 13.09 -8.80 -1.90
C SER A 188 13.62 -8.91 -3.33
N PHE A 189 13.10 -8.10 -4.26
CA PHE A 189 13.56 -8.07 -5.67
C PHE A 189 15.02 -7.65 -5.79
N LEU A 190 15.45 -6.61 -5.06
CA LEU A 190 16.84 -6.13 -5.07
C LEU A 190 17.82 -7.07 -4.39
N ALA A 191 17.39 -7.81 -3.37
CA ALA A 191 18.21 -8.75 -2.63
C ALA A 191 18.29 -10.14 -3.30
N ASP A 192 17.45 -10.41 -4.29
CA ASP A 192 17.42 -11.68 -5.01
C ASP A 192 18.67 -11.83 -5.89
N PRO A 193 19.49 -12.87 -5.67
CA PRO A 193 20.69 -13.14 -6.47
C PRO A 193 20.40 -13.39 -7.97
N GLU A 194 19.19 -13.78 -8.33
CA GLU A 194 18.77 -13.93 -9.74
C GLU A 194 18.66 -12.59 -10.44
N ASN A 195 18.36 -11.51 -9.70
CA ASN A 195 18.28 -10.16 -10.23
C ASN A 195 19.59 -9.39 -10.09
N TYR A 196 20.20 -9.41 -8.89
CA TYR A 196 21.42 -8.63 -8.60
C TYR A 196 22.34 -9.34 -7.60
N THR A 197 23.65 -9.28 -7.86
CA THR A 197 24.66 -9.67 -6.88
C THR A 197 25.17 -8.43 -6.17
N LEU A 198 24.62 -8.15 -4.98
CA LEU A 198 24.94 -6.95 -4.23
C LEU A 198 26.25 -7.07 -3.46
N ASP A 199 27.11 -6.05 -3.57
CA ASP A 199 28.28 -5.88 -2.72
C ASP A 199 27.91 -5.33 -1.32
N ARG A 200 28.92 -5.03 -0.49
CA ARG A 200 28.71 -4.57 0.90
C ARG A 200 28.08 -3.18 0.95
N GLU A 201 28.52 -2.27 0.09
CA GLU A 201 28.02 -0.89 0.04
C GLU A 201 26.55 -0.86 -0.44
N GLN A 202 26.24 -1.64 -1.47
CA GLN A 202 24.89 -1.78 -2.00
C GLN A 202 23.93 -2.41 -0.98
N LYS A 203 24.38 -3.41 -0.19
CA LYS A 203 23.59 -3.98 0.91
C LYS A 203 23.31 -2.97 2.01
N GLU A 204 24.30 -2.16 2.36
CA GLU A 204 24.14 -1.10 3.36
C GLU A 204 23.19 -0.01 2.87
N PHE A 205 23.32 0.40 1.59
CA PHE A 205 22.41 1.35 0.98
C PHE A 205 20.98 0.80 0.90
N LEU A 206 20.81 -0.47 0.50
CA LEU A 206 19.50 -1.14 0.47
C LEU A 206 18.83 -1.10 1.84
N LYS A 207 19.60 -1.30 2.91
CA LYS A 207 19.10 -1.28 4.29
C LYS A 207 18.69 0.13 4.74
N ASN A 208 19.51 1.16 4.47
CA ASN A 208 19.44 2.46 5.15
C ASN A 208 19.20 3.67 4.23
N GLY A 209 19.36 3.54 2.92
CA GLY A 209 19.32 4.65 1.97
C GLY A 209 18.28 4.55 0.86
N THR A 210 17.68 3.37 0.67
CA THR A 210 16.80 3.14 -0.49
C THR A 210 15.39 3.68 -0.30
N PHE A 211 14.80 3.57 0.90
CA PHE A 211 13.36 3.71 1.10
C PHE A 211 12.96 5.03 1.76
N TYR A 212 11.94 5.68 1.19
CA TYR A 212 11.35 6.95 1.64
C TYR A 212 9.83 6.79 1.72
N GLY A 213 9.29 6.57 2.91
CA GLY A 213 7.87 6.38 3.14
C GLY A 213 7.20 7.54 3.83
N ASN A 214 5.88 7.63 3.67
CA ASN A 214 5.05 8.46 4.52
C ASN A 214 3.73 7.74 4.83
N GLU A 215 3.25 7.85 6.07
CA GLU A 215 1.99 7.25 6.50
C GLU A 215 1.26 8.21 7.44
N LEU A 216 -0.02 8.43 7.14
CA LEU A 216 -0.86 9.38 7.87
C LEU A 216 -1.39 8.79 9.19
N VAL A 217 -1.76 7.51 9.17
CA VAL A 217 -2.41 6.85 10.32
C VAL A 217 -1.36 6.35 11.30
N ALA A 218 -1.36 6.88 12.52
CA ALA A 218 -0.33 6.61 13.54
C ALA A 218 -0.16 5.12 13.86
N SER A 219 -1.25 4.36 13.97
CA SER A 219 -1.19 2.91 14.22
C SER A 219 -0.56 2.16 13.03
N THR A 220 -0.95 2.49 11.80
CA THR A 220 -0.40 1.91 10.58
C THR A 220 1.08 2.28 10.40
N PHE A 221 1.46 3.53 10.72
CA PHE A 221 2.84 3.98 10.72
C PHE A 221 3.73 3.12 11.63
N LYS A 222 3.28 2.88 12.88
CA LYS A 222 4.01 2.01 13.82
C LYS A 222 4.14 0.57 13.29
N LEU A 223 3.05 0.02 12.74
CA LEU A 223 3.05 -1.30 12.11
C LEU A 223 4.03 -1.36 10.94
N CYS A 224 4.06 -0.32 10.10
CA CYS A 224 5.01 -0.20 8.99
C CYS A 224 6.45 -0.27 9.51
N LEU A 225 6.81 0.58 10.47
CA LEU A 225 8.17 0.59 11.02
C LEU A 225 8.58 -0.76 11.59
N MET A 226 7.69 -1.43 12.33
CA MET A 226 7.95 -2.77 12.84
C MET A 226 8.17 -3.78 11.71
N ASN A 227 7.32 -3.74 10.69
CA ASN A 227 7.42 -4.62 9.54
C ASN A 227 8.75 -4.42 8.80
N LEU A 228 9.14 -3.17 8.53
CA LEU A 228 10.41 -2.84 7.87
C LEU A 228 11.61 -3.29 8.69
N TYR A 229 11.62 -3.00 9.99
CA TYR A 229 12.71 -3.42 10.89
C TYR A 229 12.88 -4.94 10.93
N LEU A 230 11.77 -5.69 10.99
CA LEU A 230 11.79 -7.16 10.99
C LEU A 230 12.34 -7.75 9.69
N HIS A 231 12.23 -7.01 8.58
CA HIS A 231 12.81 -7.36 7.28
C HIS A 231 14.19 -6.72 7.03
N ASN A 232 14.84 -6.19 8.08
CA ASN A 232 16.15 -5.59 8.00
C ASN A 232 16.22 -4.32 7.12
N ILE A 233 15.14 -3.55 7.09
CA ILE A 233 15.07 -2.21 6.49
C ILE A 233 15.13 -1.18 7.61
N GLY A 234 16.07 -0.25 7.51
CA GLY A 234 16.36 0.73 8.54
C GLY A 234 17.30 0.20 9.63
N ASP A 235 17.74 1.10 10.49
CA ASP A 235 18.61 0.82 11.62
C ASP A 235 17.99 1.39 12.91
N ILE A 236 18.24 0.71 14.02
CA ILE A 236 17.72 1.12 15.34
C ILE A 236 18.16 2.54 15.67
N TYR A 237 19.40 2.89 15.36
CA TYR A 237 20.01 4.19 15.62
C TYR A 237 20.11 5.08 14.39
N GLY A 238 19.68 4.59 13.23
CA GLY A 238 19.79 5.27 11.95
C GLY A 238 18.59 6.15 11.64
N SER A 239 18.51 6.57 10.37
CA SER A 239 17.36 7.29 9.84
C SER A 239 16.12 6.39 9.82
N VAL A 240 14.97 6.96 10.19
CA VAL A 240 13.69 6.29 10.09
C VAL A 240 13.23 6.33 8.62
N PRO A 241 13.00 5.20 7.96
CA PRO A 241 12.68 5.18 6.52
C PRO A 241 11.27 5.71 6.19
N VAL A 242 10.41 5.89 7.19
CA VAL A 242 9.03 6.36 7.03
C VAL A 242 8.78 7.55 7.94
N ALA A 243 8.16 8.61 7.42
CA ALA A 243 7.67 9.74 8.19
C ALA A 243 6.19 9.56 8.54
N HIS A 244 5.77 10.08 9.71
CA HIS A 244 4.36 10.14 10.10
C HIS A 244 3.78 11.50 9.73
N GLY A 245 2.74 11.52 8.90
CA GLY A 245 2.05 12.75 8.52
C GLY A 245 1.34 12.68 7.18
N ASP A 246 0.73 13.80 6.78
CA ASP A 246 0.06 13.93 5.49
C ASP A 246 1.06 14.33 4.40
N SER A 247 1.26 13.46 3.42
CA SER A 247 2.17 13.66 2.28
C SER A 247 1.75 14.82 1.37
N LEU A 248 0.48 15.18 1.38
CA LEU A 248 -0.05 16.19 0.47
C LEU A 248 0.13 17.61 0.99
N LEU A 249 0.45 17.80 2.28
CA LEU A 249 0.55 19.14 2.87
C LEU A 249 1.68 19.98 2.27
N THR A 250 2.84 19.39 2.03
CA THR A 250 4.02 20.13 1.55
C THR A 250 4.88 19.28 0.61
N ASP A 251 5.74 19.93 -0.17
CA ASP A 251 6.85 19.25 -0.85
C ASP A 251 7.85 18.77 0.21
N PRO A 252 8.16 17.46 0.29
CA PRO A 252 9.08 16.95 1.30
C PRO A 252 10.56 17.32 1.03
N GLY A 253 10.87 17.96 -0.10
CA GLY A 253 12.21 18.42 -0.46
C GLY A 253 13.15 17.37 -1.04
N TYR A 254 12.81 16.08 -0.97
CA TYR A 254 13.59 15.02 -1.61
C TYR A 254 13.08 14.68 -3.02
N ARG A 255 13.94 14.03 -3.80
CA ARG A 255 13.62 13.49 -5.12
C ARG A 255 14.15 12.07 -5.22
N VAL A 256 13.30 11.14 -5.72
CA VAL A 256 13.59 9.72 -5.79
C VAL A 256 13.63 9.20 -7.23
N ASP A 257 14.28 8.05 -7.40
CA ASP A 257 14.38 7.40 -8.69
C ASP A 257 13.09 6.64 -9.05
N TYR A 258 12.41 6.06 -8.06
CA TYR A 258 11.19 5.27 -8.24
C TYR A 258 10.10 5.66 -7.26
N VAL A 259 8.85 5.62 -7.71
CA VAL A 259 7.67 5.69 -6.86
C VAL A 259 6.78 4.47 -7.14
N LEU A 260 6.50 3.70 -6.10
CA LEU A 260 5.62 2.54 -6.11
C LEU A 260 4.58 2.74 -5.03
N THR A 261 3.31 2.90 -5.39
CA THR A 261 2.31 3.33 -4.40
C THR A 261 0.89 2.97 -4.79
N ASN A 262 0.04 2.78 -3.78
CA ASN A 262 -1.41 2.69 -3.91
C ASN A 262 -2.05 3.76 -3.03
N PRO A 263 -2.31 4.99 -3.54
CA PRO A 263 -2.94 6.05 -2.78
C PRO A 263 -4.34 5.67 -2.28
N PRO A 264 -4.78 6.23 -1.13
CA PRO A 264 -6.08 5.92 -0.58
C PRO A 264 -7.20 6.33 -1.55
N PHE A 265 -8.16 5.41 -1.77
CA PHE A 265 -9.33 5.69 -2.61
C PHE A 265 -10.38 6.45 -1.79
N GLY A 266 -10.81 7.57 -2.27
CA GLY A 266 -11.78 8.45 -1.67
C GLY A 266 -11.67 9.79 -2.37
N LYS A 267 -12.79 10.33 -2.85
CA LYS A 267 -12.73 11.49 -3.74
C LYS A 267 -12.28 12.75 -3.02
N LYS A 268 -12.69 12.95 -1.76
CA LYS A 268 -12.47 14.21 -1.06
C LYS A 268 -11.54 14.07 0.13
N SER A 269 -10.69 15.08 0.31
CA SER A 269 -10.09 15.36 1.60
C SER A 269 -11.04 16.27 2.36
N SER A 270 -11.46 15.89 3.55
CA SER A 270 -12.31 16.74 4.40
C SER A 270 -11.72 16.83 5.81
N LEU A 271 -11.95 17.98 6.44
CA LEU A 271 -11.72 18.19 7.86
C LEU A 271 -13.09 18.21 8.53
N THR A 272 -13.29 17.32 9.50
CA THR A 272 -14.47 17.38 10.37
C THR A 272 -14.08 18.18 11.60
N PHE A 273 -14.81 19.26 11.85
CA PHE A 273 -14.68 20.03 13.08
C PHE A 273 -16.03 20.17 13.76
N THR A 274 -16.00 20.33 15.07
CA THR A 274 -17.22 20.59 15.83
C THR A 274 -17.37 22.11 15.95
N ASN A 275 -18.47 22.62 15.41
CA ASN A 275 -18.78 24.05 15.51
C ASN A 275 -19.15 24.47 16.95
N GLU A 276 -19.35 25.77 17.19
CA GLU A 276 -19.68 26.30 18.52
C GLU A 276 -21.03 25.77 19.05
N GLU A 277 -21.89 25.24 18.19
CA GLU A 277 -23.20 24.67 18.51
C GLU A 277 -23.11 23.17 18.85
N GLY A 278 -21.91 22.56 18.73
CA GLY A 278 -21.65 21.14 19.00
C GLY A 278 -21.98 20.22 17.85
N GLU A 279 -22.31 20.77 16.67
CA GLU A 279 -22.57 20.00 15.46
C GLU A 279 -21.26 19.70 14.72
N GLN A 280 -21.18 18.51 14.10
CA GLN A 280 -20.05 18.15 13.24
C GLN A 280 -20.24 18.76 11.84
N GLU A 281 -19.35 19.65 11.48
CA GLU A 281 -19.26 20.20 10.11
C GLU A 281 -18.07 19.58 9.39
N GLU A 282 -18.26 19.33 8.09
CA GLU A 282 -17.23 18.79 7.20
C GLU A 282 -16.86 19.83 6.14
N GLU A 283 -15.62 20.28 6.14
CA GLU A 283 -15.11 21.22 5.16
C GLU A 283 -14.15 20.50 4.21
N ASP A 284 -14.31 20.71 2.90
CA ASP A 284 -13.43 20.15 1.87
C ASP A 284 -12.01 20.71 2.04
N LEU A 285 -11.06 19.84 2.32
CA LEU A 285 -9.65 20.21 2.40
C LEU A 285 -9.06 20.33 0.99
N VAL A 286 -8.70 21.54 0.63
CA VAL A 286 -8.09 21.84 -0.67
C VAL A 286 -6.61 22.13 -0.48
N TYR A 287 -5.76 21.35 -1.15
CA TYR A 287 -4.32 21.50 -1.09
C TYR A 287 -3.87 22.58 -2.09
N ASN A 288 -3.50 23.75 -1.60
CA ASN A 288 -2.97 24.84 -2.41
C ASN A 288 -1.44 24.79 -2.43
N ARG A 289 -0.86 24.01 -3.35
CA ARG A 289 0.58 23.84 -3.52
C ARG A 289 1.04 24.45 -4.84
N GLN A 290 2.12 25.21 -4.82
CA GLN A 290 2.69 25.87 -6.02
C GLN A 290 3.28 24.88 -7.04
N ASP A 291 3.68 23.69 -6.58
CA ASP A 291 4.22 22.62 -7.40
C ASP A 291 3.14 21.73 -8.05
N PHE A 292 1.87 21.93 -7.67
CA PHE A 292 0.74 21.23 -8.28
C PHE A 292 0.27 21.97 -9.55
N TRP A 293 -0.15 21.20 -10.53
CA TRP A 293 -0.67 21.72 -11.81
C TRP A 293 -2.02 22.39 -11.66
N THR A 294 -2.83 21.91 -10.71
CA THR A 294 -4.16 22.45 -10.41
C THR A 294 -4.51 22.17 -8.95
N THR A 295 -5.35 23.04 -8.40
CA THR A 295 -5.91 22.89 -7.07
C THR A 295 -7.12 21.95 -7.12
N SER A 296 -7.21 21.00 -6.21
CA SER A 296 -8.32 20.04 -6.14
C SER A 296 -8.49 19.51 -4.71
N SER A 297 -9.72 19.21 -4.32
CA SER A 297 -10.03 18.41 -3.13
C SER A 297 -9.91 16.88 -3.38
N ASN A 298 -9.79 16.46 -4.65
CA ASN A 298 -9.66 15.06 -5.02
C ASN A 298 -8.28 14.51 -4.64
N LYS A 299 -8.25 13.60 -3.65
CA LYS A 299 -7.01 13.01 -3.12
C LYS A 299 -6.19 12.30 -4.19
N GLN A 300 -6.82 11.54 -5.07
CA GLN A 300 -6.09 10.74 -6.07
C GLN A 300 -5.39 11.64 -7.08
N LEU A 301 -6.05 12.71 -7.54
CA LEU A 301 -5.43 13.70 -8.42
C LEU A 301 -4.26 14.41 -7.73
N ASN A 302 -4.40 14.71 -6.44
CA ASN A 302 -3.34 15.34 -5.66
C ASN A 302 -2.15 14.40 -5.47
N PHE A 303 -2.38 13.10 -5.26
CA PHE A 303 -1.30 12.12 -5.21
C PHE A 303 -0.57 11.99 -6.54
N VAL A 304 -1.26 12.00 -7.68
CA VAL A 304 -0.60 11.97 -9.01
C VAL A 304 0.32 13.19 -9.17
N GLN A 305 -0.14 14.38 -8.77
CA GLN A 305 0.67 15.60 -8.81
C GLN A 305 1.85 15.53 -7.84
N HIS A 306 1.62 15.07 -6.61
CA HIS A 306 2.67 14.88 -5.61
C HIS A 306 3.75 13.89 -6.07
N ILE A 307 3.36 12.77 -6.67
CA ILE A 307 4.29 11.78 -7.24
C ILE A 307 5.16 12.41 -8.31
N ASN A 308 4.57 13.22 -9.21
CA ASN A 308 5.36 13.96 -10.18
C ASN A 308 6.36 14.93 -9.51
N THR A 309 5.98 15.58 -8.40
CA THR A 309 6.89 16.46 -7.65
C THR A 309 8.09 15.68 -7.10
N ILE A 310 7.86 14.57 -6.41
CA ILE A 310 8.92 13.82 -5.73
C ILE A 310 9.79 12.96 -6.66
N LEU A 311 9.40 12.75 -7.93
CA LEU A 311 10.25 12.06 -8.89
C LEU A 311 11.40 12.92 -9.40
N LYS A 312 12.59 12.33 -9.53
CA LYS A 312 13.70 12.88 -10.32
C LYS A 312 13.28 13.06 -11.78
N ALA A 313 13.99 13.88 -12.54
CA ALA A 313 13.70 14.17 -13.95
C ALA A 313 13.75 12.91 -14.88
N THR A 314 14.31 11.81 -14.41
CA THR A 314 14.35 10.50 -15.12
C THR A 314 13.73 9.39 -14.27
N GLY A 315 13.00 9.77 -13.22
CA GLY A 315 12.38 8.81 -12.30
C GLY A 315 11.17 8.11 -12.93
N LYS A 316 10.85 6.93 -12.42
CA LYS A 316 9.75 6.09 -12.91
C LYS A 316 8.72 5.87 -11.81
N ALA A 317 7.45 5.75 -12.17
CA ALA A 317 6.38 5.46 -11.22
C ALA A 317 5.47 4.34 -11.71
N ALA A 318 4.97 3.56 -10.75
CA ALA A 318 3.81 2.69 -10.90
C ALA A 318 2.81 3.01 -9.79
N VAL A 319 1.63 3.45 -10.17
CA VAL A 319 0.65 4.04 -9.25
C VAL A 319 -0.71 3.38 -9.45
N VAL A 320 -1.30 2.87 -8.39
CA VAL A 320 -2.69 2.40 -8.42
C VAL A 320 -3.62 3.60 -8.35
N VAL A 321 -4.53 3.69 -9.30
CA VAL A 321 -5.51 4.79 -9.39
C VAL A 321 -6.90 4.22 -9.68
N PRO A 322 -7.98 4.81 -9.13
CA PRO A 322 -9.35 4.45 -9.52
C PRO A 322 -9.70 4.97 -10.91
N ASP A 323 -10.76 4.42 -11.51
CA ASP A 323 -11.18 4.74 -12.88
C ASP A 323 -11.42 6.23 -13.11
N ASN A 324 -11.96 6.96 -12.12
CA ASN A 324 -12.27 8.39 -12.26
C ASN A 324 -11.03 9.23 -12.63
N VAL A 325 -9.83 8.85 -12.19
CA VAL A 325 -8.58 9.51 -12.61
C VAL A 325 -8.38 9.43 -14.11
N LEU A 326 -8.88 8.39 -14.77
CA LEU A 326 -8.73 8.18 -16.21
C LEU A 326 -9.68 9.00 -17.07
N PHE A 327 -10.86 9.42 -16.56
CA PHE A 327 -11.88 10.07 -17.39
C PHE A 327 -12.52 11.34 -16.81
N GLU A 328 -12.39 11.61 -15.49
CA GLU A 328 -13.05 12.75 -14.85
C GLU A 328 -12.66 14.09 -15.51
N GLY A 329 -13.61 15.00 -15.65
CA GLY A 329 -13.40 16.34 -16.24
C GLY A 329 -12.73 17.30 -15.26
N GLY A 330 -12.71 18.59 -15.61
CA GLY A 330 -12.20 19.67 -14.76
C GLY A 330 -10.73 19.45 -14.35
N ALA A 331 -10.46 19.37 -13.05
CA ALA A 331 -9.11 19.15 -12.52
C ALA A 331 -8.50 17.83 -13.03
N GLY A 332 -9.30 16.76 -13.19
CA GLY A 332 -8.85 15.48 -13.73
C GLY A 332 -8.31 15.60 -15.15
N GLU A 333 -8.98 16.33 -16.01
CA GLU A 333 -8.52 16.59 -17.37
C GLU A 333 -7.21 17.38 -17.39
N ILE A 334 -7.07 18.41 -16.53
CA ILE A 334 -5.84 19.20 -16.42
C ILE A 334 -4.67 18.30 -15.98
N VAL A 335 -4.87 17.47 -14.96
CA VAL A 335 -3.83 16.56 -14.45
C VAL A 335 -3.43 15.57 -15.53
N ARG A 336 -4.38 14.95 -16.26
CA ARG A 336 -4.06 14.01 -17.35
C ARG A 336 -3.29 14.69 -18.48
N LYS A 337 -3.74 15.85 -18.96
CA LYS A 337 -3.01 16.62 -20.00
C LYS A 337 -1.59 16.96 -19.57
N LYS A 338 -1.41 17.40 -18.32
CA LYS A 338 -0.09 17.72 -17.77
C LYS A 338 0.78 16.47 -17.64
N LEU A 339 0.23 15.36 -17.12
CA LEU A 339 0.95 14.09 -17.02
C LEU A 339 1.44 13.61 -18.39
N LEU A 340 0.57 13.60 -19.40
CA LEU A 340 0.91 13.21 -20.78
C LEU A 340 1.97 14.14 -21.41
N ALA A 341 1.90 15.45 -21.08
CA ALA A 341 2.84 16.42 -21.63
C ALA A 341 4.24 16.35 -20.98
N THR A 342 4.32 16.11 -19.67
CA THR A 342 5.58 16.20 -18.89
C THR A 342 6.20 14.83 -18.59
N CYS A 343 5.43 13.78 -18.68
CA CYS A 343 5.86 12.40 -18.47
C CYS A 343 5.57 11.54 -19.69
N ASP A 344 6.30 10.45 -19.84
CA ASP A 344 5.96 9.37 -20.74
C ASP A 344 5.03 8.39 -20.00
N LEU A 345 3.71 8.63 -20.06
CA LEU A 345 2.70 7.69 -19.59
C LEU A 345 2.56 6.57 -20.62
N HIS A 346 3.31 5.50 -20.41
CA HIS A 346 3.48 4.47 -21.44
C HIS A 346 2.64 3.21 -21.22
N THR A 347 2.05 2.99 -20.05
CA THR A 347 1.30 1.75 -19.76
C THR A 347 0.18 1.99 -18.75
N ILE A 348 -0.98 1.39 -19.04
CA ILE A 348 -2.10 1.26 -18.11
C ILE A 348 -2.48 -0.21 -18.02
N LEU A 349 -2.48 -0.76 -16.80
CA LEU A 349 -3.04 -2.07 -16.48
C LEU A 349 -4.43 -1.86 -15.86
N ARG A 350 -5.48 -2.29 -16.55
CA ARG A 350 -6.86 -2.28 -16.03
C ARG A 350 -7.06 -3.49 -15.11
N LEU A 351 -7.28 -3.23 -13.84
CA LEU A 351 -7.39 -4.28 -12.83
C LEU A 351 -8.80 -4.88 -12.78
N PRO A 352 -8.94 -6.18 -12.54
CA PRO A 352 -10.23 -6.83 -12.33
C PRO A 352 -10.87 -6.36 -11.01
N THR A 353 -12.17 -6.53 -10.90
CA THR A 353 -12.90 -6.35 -9.64
C THR A 353 -12.66 -7.52 -8.68
N GLY A 354 -12.96 -7.34 -7.40
CA GLY A 354 -12.86 -8.39 -6.37
C GLY A 354 -11.46 -8.65 -5.82
N ILE A 355 -10.46 -7.85 -6.21
CA ILE A 355 -9.07 -7.95 -5.70
C ILE A 355 -8.81 -7.03 -4.51
N PHE A 356 -9.68 -6.06 -4.24
CA PHE A 356 -9.59 -5.16 -3.09
C PHE A 356 -10.69 -5.48 -2.07
N TYR A 357 -10.46 -5.13 -0.79
CA TYR A 357 -11.43 -5.39 0.28
C TYR A 357 -12.72 -4.59 0.15
N LYS A 358 -12.67 -3.40 -0.44
CA LYS A 358 -13.88 -2.64 -0.75
C LYS A 358 -14.54 -3.24 -2.00
N PRO A 359 -15.80 -3.73 -1.89
CA PRO A 359 -16.52 -4.25 -3.04
C PRO A 359 -16.64 -3.23 -4.16
N GLY A 360 -16.69 -3.71 -5.42
CA GLY A 360 -16.98 -2.88 -6.58
C GLY A 360 -15.88 -1.89 -7.00
N VAL A 361 -14.74 -1.85 -6.33
CA VAL A 361 -13.65 -0.95 -6.69
C VAL A 361 -13.08 -1.30 -8.06
N LYS A 362 -13.16 -0.35 -8.98
CA LYS A 362 -12.53 -0.39 -10.31
C LYS A 362 -11.27 0.45 -10.27
N ALA A 363 -10.13 -0.20 -10.40
CA ALA A 363 -8.83 0.45 -10.33
C ALA A 363 -7.94 0.07 -11.52
N ASN A 364 -6.87 0.83 -11.69
CA ASN A 364 -5.87 0.63 -12.72
C ASN A 364 -4.49 0.88 -12.12
N VAL A 365 -3.45 0.34 -12.76
CA VAL A 365 -2.08 0.79 -12.49
C VAL A 365 -1.62 1.62 -13.67
N ILE A 366 -1.20 2.84 -13.41
CA ILE A 366 -0.55 3.69 -14.40
C ILE A 366 0.96 3.63 -14.21
N PHE A 367 1.70 3.42 -15.32
CA PHE A 367 3.15 3.39 -15.34
C PHE A 367 3.65 4.56 -16.18
N PHE A 368 4.46 5.40 -15.61
CA PHE A 368 5.03 6.55 -16.30
C PHE A 368 6.46 6.87 -15.88
N ASP A 369 7.23 7.39 -16.84
CA ASP A 369 8.56 7.93 -16.62
C ASP A 369 8.51 9.45 -16.67
N LYS A 370 8.98 10.12 -15.63
CA LYS A 370 9.17 11.58 -15.69
C LYS A 370 10.29 11.90 -16.67
N ARG A 371 10.09 12.94 -17.46
CA ARG A 371 11.07 13.36 -18.47
C ARG A 371 11.57 14.76 -18.18
N PRO A 372 12.80 15.12 -18.62
CA PRO A 372 13.25 16.50 -18.60
C PRO A 372 12.27 17.43 -19.31
N ALA A 373 12.17 18.68 -18.85
CA ALA A 373 11.27 19.66 -19.44
C ALA A 373 11.51 19.83 -20.96
N SER A 374 10.44 19.80 -21.73
CA SER A 374 10.44 19.93 -23.19
C SER A 374 9.17 20.65 -23.64
N ALA A 375 9.24 21.28 -24.81
CA ALA A 375 8.07 21.85 -25.46
C ALA A 375 7.17 20.79 -26.11
N GLU A 376 7.72 19.60 -26.37
CA GLU A 376 6.99 18.50 -26.97
C GLU A 376 6.30 17.64 -25.92
N THR A 377 5.13 17.08 -26.25
CA THR A 377 4.45 16.07 -25.46
C THR A 377 5.33 14.82 -25.32
N GLN A 378 5.63 14.44 -24.08
CA GLN A 378 6.56 13.36 -23.77
C GLN A 378 5.96 11.98 -24.04
N THR A 379 4.68 11.78 -23.74
CA THR A 379 3.96 10.56 -24.11
C THR A 379 3.73 10.52 -25.60
N LYS A 380 4.18 9.46 -26.27
CA LYS A 380 3.96 9.25 -27.71
C LYS A 380 2.82 8.25 -27.98
N ALA A 381 2.67 7.27 -27.12
CA ALA A 381 1.58 6.29 -27.15
C ALA A 381 1.37 5.70 -25.75
N VAL A 382 0.14 5.26 -25.49
CA VAL A 382 -0.21 4.54 -24.26
C VAL A 382 -0.57 3.10 -24.61
N TRP A 383 0.07 2.17 -23.94
CA TRP A 383 -0.25 0.75 -24.02
C TRP A 383 -1.22 0.40 -22.91
N ILE A 384 -2.30 -0.30 -23.23
CA ILE A 384 -3.31 -0.69 -22.26
C ILE A 384 -3.42 -2.21 -22.25
N TYR A 385 -3.32 -2.79 -21.04
CA TYR A 385 -3.62 -4.20 -20.78
C TYR A 385 -4.97 -4.30 -20.09
N ASP A 386 -5.95 -4.90 -20.76
CA ASP A 386 -7.27 -5.16 -20.16
C ASP A 386 -7.24 -6.49 -19.39
N PHE A 387 -6.93 -6.42 -18.11
CA PHE A 387 -7.04 -7.56 -17.19
C PHE A 387 -8.41 -7.64 -16.51
N ARG A 388 -9.32 -6.71 -16.82
CA ARG A 388 -10.62 -6.57 -16.16
C ARG A 388 -11.71 -7.34 -16.88
N THR A 389 -11.86 -7.15 -18.19
CA THR A 389 -12.99 -7.67 -18.94
C THR A 389 -13.01 -9.18 -18.96
N ASN A 390 -14.11 -9.79 -18.53
CA ASN A 390 -14.34 -11.24 -18.42
C ASN A 390 -13.36 -11.95 -17.46
N VAL A 391 -12.87 -11.24 -16.41
CA VAL A 391 -12.02 -11.80 -15.35
C VAL A 391 -12.60 -11.42 -14.00
N HIS A 392 -12.79 -12.41 -13.13
CA HIS A 392 -13.33 -12.22 -11.79
C HIS A 392 -12.45 -12.93 -10.76
N PHE A 393 -12.10 -12.19 -9.73
CA PHE A 393 -11.42 -12.71 -8.55
C PHE A 393 -12.27 -12.49 -7.31
N THR A 394 -11.96 -13.26 -6.28
CA THR A 394 -12.51 -13.06 -4.94
C THR A 394 -11.38 -13.16 -3.94
N LEU A 395 -11.50 -12.45 -2.83
CA LEU A 395 -10.43 -12.44 -1.81
C LEU A 395 -10.19 -13.80 -1.14
N LYS A 396 -11.20 -14.67 -1.07
CA LYS A 396 -11.12 -15.94 -0.32
C LYS A 396 -11.16 -17.19 -1.20
N GLN A 397 -12.10 -17.25 -2.14
CA GLN A 397 -12.33 -18.46 -2.93
C GLN A 397 -11.44 -18.56 -4.16
N HIS A 398 -11.18 -17.41 -4.79
CA HIS A 398 -10.36 -17.32 -6.00
C HIS A 398 -9.47 -16.06 -5.95
N PRO A 399 -8.50 -16.01 -5.02
CA PRO A 399 -7.62 -14.85 -4.89
C PRO A 399 -6.65 -14.75 -6.08
N MET A 400 -6.43 -13.53 -6.55
CA MET A 400 -5.46 -13.24 -7.61
C MET A 400 -4.05 -13.67 -7.18
N GLN A 401 -3.38 -14.45 -8.03
CA GLN A 401 -2.02 -14.93 -7.83
C GLN A 401 -1.04 -14.20 -8.76
N TYR A 402 0.25 -14.25 -8.46
CA TYR A 402 1.30 -13.67 -9.32
C TYR A 402 1.30 -14.30 -10.72
N SER A 403 1.01 -15.60 -10.83
CA SER A 403 0.86 -16.31 -12.10
C SER A 403 -0.18 -15.71 -13.04
N ASP A 404 -1.23 -15.09 -12.50
CA ASP A 404 -2.29 -14.48 -13.30
C ASP A 404 -1.83 -13.18 -14.01
N LEU A 405 -0.74 -12.59 -13.52
CA LEU A 405 -0.14 -11.38 -14.05
C LEU A 405 1.07 -11.61 -14.96
N LEU A 406 1.50 -12.86 -15.16
CA LEU A 406 2.67 -13.18 -15.98
C LEU A 406 2.49 -12.78 -17.45
N ASP A 407 1.29 -12.94 -18.01
CA ASP A 407 1.00 -12.51 -19.38
C ASP A 407 1.11 -10.99 -19.52
N PHE A 408 0.60 -10.22 -18.56
CA PHE A 408 0.81 -8.78 -18.51
C PHE A 408 2.30 -8.41 -18.43
N ILE A 409 3.07 -9.06 -17.57
CA ILE A 409 4.51 -8.78 -17.43
C ILE A 409 5.25 -9.09 -18.73
N ALA A 410 4.90 -10.19 -19.40
CA ALA A 410 5.45 -10.53 -20.71
C ALA A 410 5.11 -9.47 -21.77
N CYS A 411 3.86 -9.02 -21.83
CA CYS A 411 3.43 -7.93 -22.73
C CYS A 411 4.09 -6.59 -22.38
N TYR A 412 4.28 -6.30 -21.08
CA TYR A 412 4.96 -5.09 -20.61
C TYR A 412 6.41 -5.03 -21.06
N HIS A 413 7.09 -6.16 -21.19
CA HIS A 413 8.47 -6.32 -21.63
C HIS A 413 9.45 -5.47 -20.80
N PRO A 414 9.68 -5.79 -19.52
CA PRO A 414 10.44 -4.93 -18.59
C PRO A 414 11.87 -4.62 -19.03
N GLU A 415 12.51 -5.56 -19.75
CA GLU A 415 13.89 -5.44 -20.24
C GLU A 415 13.98 -4.43 -21.39
N ASN A 416 13.00 -4.43 -22.31
CA ASN A 416 13.01 -3.57 -23.48
C ASN A 416 11.60 -3.21 -23.96
N ARG A 417 11.07 -2.10 -23.49
CA ARG A 417 9.74 -1.61 -23.87
C ARG A 417 9.56 -1.26 -25.35
N TYR A 418 10.64 -1.15 -26.11
CA TYR A 418 10.57 -0.87 -27.54
C TYR A 418 10.24 -2.12 -28.39
N GLU A 419 10.35 -3.32 -27.81
CA GLU A 419 10.02 -4.60 -28.45
C GLU A 419 8.59 -5.06 -28.20
N ARG A 420 7.76 -4.21 -27.60
CA ARG A 420 6.33 -4.50 -27.34
C ARG A 420 5.57 -4.68 -28.63
N THR A 421 4.73 -5.72 -28.66
CA THR A 421 3.84 -6.01 -29.77
C THR A 421 2.42 -6.19 -29.26
N GLU A 422 1.43 -5.70 -30.02
CA GLU A 422 0.01 -5.86 -29.66
C GLU A 422 -0.39 -7.33 -29.70
N THR A 423 -1.21 -7.76 -28.75
CA THR A 423 -1.89 -9.06 -28.83
C THR A 423 -3.28 -8.93 -29.46
N TRP A 424 -3.83 -7.70 -29.49
CA TRP A 424 -5.07 -7.40 -30.18
C TRP A 424 -4.82 -7.16 -31.68
N ASN A 425 -5.65 -7.78 -32.52
CA ASN A 425 -5.77 -7.50 -33.97
C ASN A 425 -7.16 -7.95 -34.44
N GLU A 426 -7.47 -7.77 -35.73
CA GLU A 426 -8.77 -8.14 -36.29
C GLU A 426 -9.06 -9.65 -36.20
N ASP A 427 -8.02 -10.49 -36.25
CA ASP A 427 -8.12 -11.94 -36.12
C ASP A 427 -8.16 -12.39 -34.65
N ASN A 428 -7.71 -11.53 -33.71
CA ASN A 428 -7.75 -11.77 -32.26
C ASN A 428 -8.40 -10.58 -31.52
N PRO A 429 -9.71 -10.38 -31.64
CA PRO A 429 -10.42 -9.25 -31.03
C PRO A 429 -10.46 -9.32 -29.49
N ASP A 430 -10.20 -10.48 -28.90
CA ASP A 430 -10.10 -10.70 -27.44
C ASP A 430 -8.67 -10.48 -26.90
N GLY A 431 -7.71 -10.08 -27.75
CA GLY A 431 -6.34 -9.73 -27.35
C GLY A 431 -6.33 -8.60 -26.30
N ARG A 432 -5.64 -8.84 -25.19
CA ARG A 432 -5.70 -7.97 -23.99
C ARG A 432 -4.73 -6.79 -24.02
N TRP A 433 -3.75 -6.79 -24.90
CA TRP A 433 -2.70 -5.77 -24.98
C TRP A 433 -2.82 -4.97 -26.29
N ARG A 434 -3.04 -3.66 -26.14
CA ARG A 434 -3.26 -2.76 -27.28
C ARG A 434 -2.59 -1.41 -27.10
N LYS A 435 -2.08 -0.84 -28.20
CA LYS A 435 -1.43 0.47 -28.28
C LYS A 435 -2.42 1.54 -28.75
N PHE A 436 -2.36 2.73 -28.17
CA PHE A 436 -3.13 3.90 -28.58
C PHE A 436 -2.19 5.08 -28.76
N ASP A 437 -2.21 5.70 -29.93
CA ASP A 437 -1.35 6.83 -30.21
C ASP A 437 -1.84 8.08 -29.47
N ILE A 438 -0.90 8.95 -29.09
CA ILE A 438 -1.21 10.14 -28.29
C ILE A 438 -2.19 11.07 -29.01
N ALA A 439 -2.15 11.17 -30.34
CA ALA A 439 -3.07 12.00 -31.13
C ALA A 439 -4.53 11.55 -30.93
N ASP A 440 -4.78 10.25 -30.94
CA ASP A 440 -6.11 9.68 -30.73
C ASP A 440 -6.61 9.94 -29.30
N ILE A 441 -5.71 9.83 -28.31
CA ILE A 441 -6.03 10.09 -26.90
C ILE A 441 -6.39 11.57 -26.69
N LEU A 442 -5.61 12.48 -27.25
CA LEU A 442 -5.85 13.92 -27.13
C LEU A 442 -7.12 14.39 -27.83
N ALA A 443 -7.58 13.65 -28.86
CA ALA A 443 -8.82 13.92 -29.57
C ALA A 443 -10.07 13.44 -28.79
N ARG A 444 -9.91 12.58 -27.76
CA ARG A 444 -11.04 12.10 -26.96
C ARG A 444 -11.59 13.19 -26.06
N ASP A 445 -12.90 13.10 -25.79
CA ASP A 445 -13.55 13.98 -24.80
C ASP A 445 -12.80 13.94 -23.47
N LYS A 446 -12.51 15.11 -22.90
CA LYS A 446 -11.77 15.30 -21.62
C LYS A 446 -10.42 14.57 -21.58
N THR A 447 -9.82 14.27 -22.74
CA THR A 447 -8.59 13.47 -22.82
C THR A 447 -8.70 12.16 -22.03
N SER A 448 -9.82 11.46 -22.19
CA SER A 448 -10.13 10.24 -21.44
C SER A 448 -9.18 9.11 -21.81
N LEU A 449 -8.58 8.50 -20.79
CA LEU A 449 -7.76 7.30 -20.87
C LEU A 449 -8.54 6.01 -20.54
N ASP A 450 -9.84 6.13 -20.23
CA ASP A 450 -10.72 4.99 -20.02
C ASP A 450 -11.12 4.41 -21.38
N ILE A 451 -10.31 3.48 -21.86
CA ILE A 451 -10.44 2.85 -23.18
C ILE A 451 -10.64 1.35 -22.96
N PHE A 452 -11.63 0.80 -23.63
CA PHE A 452 -11.92 -0.63 -23.65
C PHE A 452 -12.35 -1.06 -25.05
N TRP A 453 -12.06 -2.31 -25.43
CA TRP A 453 -12.33 -2.88 -26.76
C TRP A 453 -12.82 -4.32 -26.68
N ILE A 454 -12.54 -5.03 -25.60
CA ILE A 454 -12.99 -6.41 -25.41
C ILE A 454 -14.48 -6.39 -25.07
N LYS A 455 -15.24 -7.26 -25.72
CA LYS A 455 -16.68 -7.41 -25.43
C LYS A 455 -16.87 -8.07 -24.07
N ASP A 456 -17.68 -7.45 -23.24
CA ASP A 456 -18.11 -8.01 -21.97
C ASP A 456 -19.10 -9.16 -22.24
N LYS A 457 -18.72 -10.38 -21.86
CA LYS A 457 -19.51 -11.59 -22.03
C LYS A 457 -20.37 -11.89 -20.78
N SER A 458 -20.17 -11.16 -19.68
CA SER A 458 -20.87 -11.39 -18.42
C SER A 458 -22.38 -11.19 -18.51
N LEU A 459 -22.83 -10.34 -19.42
CA LEU A 459 -24.26 -10.13 -19.70
C LEU A 459 -24.90 -11.29 -20.50
N ALA A 460 -24.10 -12.17 -21.09
CA ALA A 460 -24.59 -13.32 -21.84
C ALA A 460 -24.81 -14.57 -20.95
N ASP A 461 -24.24 -14.59 -19.75
CA ASP A 461 -24.27 -15.72 -18.84
C ASP A 461 -24.82 -15.25 -17.47
N LEU A 462 -26.13 -15.42 -17.29
CA LEU A 462 -26.84 -15.04 -16.05
C LEU A 462 -26.32 -15.76 -14.80
N ASP A 463 -25.68 -16.92 -14.99
CA ASP A 463 -25.07 -17.71 -13.92
C ASP A 463 -23.74 -17.12 -13.40
N SER A 464 -23.15 -16.14 -14.14
CA SER A 464 -21.89 -15.48 -13.78
C SER A 464 -22.08 -14.12 -13.08
N LEU A 465 -23.32 -13.69 -12.83
CA LEU A 465 -23.58 -12.45 -12.12
C LEU A 465 -23.05 -12.51 -10.68
N PRO A 466 -22.42 -11.42 -10.18
CA PRO A 466 -22.13 -11.29 -8.76
C PRO A 466 -23.39 -11.50 -7.91
N SER A 467 -23.19 -11.84 -6.63
CA SER A 467 -24.32 -11.97 -5.71
C SER A 467 -25.15 -10.66 -5.66
N PRO A 468 -26.46 -10.75 -5.40
CA PRO A 468 -27.36 -9.58 -5.43
C PRO A 468 -26.93 -8.43 -4.53
N ASP A 469 -26.26 -8.73 -3.41
CA ASP A 469 -25.68 -7.74 -2.48
C ASP A 469 -24.50 -6.98 -3.11
N VAL A 470 -23.61 -7.68 -3.80
CA VAL A 470 -22.48 -7.05 -4.53
C VAL A 470 -22.99 -6.20 -5.68
N LEU A 471 -23.98 -6.68 -6.42
CA LEU A 471 -24.62 -5.90 -7.49
C LEU A 471 -25.32 -4.65 -6.94
N ALA A 472 -25.99 -4.76 -5.79
CA ALA A 472 -26.63 -3.63 -5.14
C ALA A 472 -25.61 -2.57 -4.70
N ASP A 473 -24.47 -3.00 -4.12
CA ASP A 473 -23.39 -2.09 -3.74
C ASP A 473 -22.77 -1.39 -4.95
N ASP A 474 -22.52 -2.11 -6.04
CA ASP A 474 -22.02 -1.54 -7.31
C ASP A 474 -23.02 -0.49 -7.89
N ILE A 475 -24.31 -0.78 -7.85
CA ILE A 475 -25.35 0.15 -8.32
C ILE A 475 -25.39 1.40 -7.44
N ILE A 476 -25.33 1.25 -6.12
CA ILE A 476 -25.34 2.36 -5.17
C ILE A 476 -24.12 3.25 -5.39
N GLU A 477 -22.92 2.69 -5.57
CA GLU A 477 -21.70 3.45 -5.82
C GLU A 477 -21.77 4.23 -7.14
N ASN A 478 -22.27 3.59 -8.19
CA ASN A 478 -22.47 4.25 -9.49
C ASN A 478 -23.51 5.39 -9.42
N LEU A 479 -24.60 5.21 -8.68
CA LEU A 479 -25.63 6.24 -8.47
C LEU A 479 -25.10 7.41 -7.65
N GLN A 480 -24.32 7.15 -6.61
CA GLN A 480 -23.66 8.20 -5.81
C GLN A 480 -22.69 9.01 -6.65
N SER A 481 -21.86 8.35 -7.48
CA SER A 481 -20.96 9.01 -8.41
C SER A 481 -21.68 9.89 -9.43
N ALA A 482 -22.83 9.41 -9.96
CA ALA A 482 -23.66 10.18 -10.87
C ALA A 482 -24.27 11.39 -10.16
N LEU A 483 -24.79 11.21 -8.94
CA LEU A 483 -25.39 12.29 -8.14
C LEU A 483 -24.37 13.40 -7.84
N GLU A 484 -23.16 13.04 -7.46
CA GLU A 484 -22.07 14.01 -7.22
C GLU A 484 -21.75 14.81 -8.49
N SER A 485 -21.64 14.13 -9.64
CA SER A 485 -21.42 14.80 -10.93
C SER A 485 -22.53 15.80 -11.28
N PHE A 486 -23.79 15.46 -10.99
CA PHE A 486 -24.92 16.39 -11.17
C PHE A 486 -24.92 17.54 -10.15
N GLN A 487 -24.47 17.31 -8.91
CA GLN A 487 -24.33 18.36 -7.90
C GLN A 487 -23.24 19.36 -8.29
N GLU A 488 -22.11 18.89 -8.83
CA GLU A 488 -21.04 19.74 -9.38
C GLU A 488 -21.53 20.60 -10.54
N LEU A 489 -22.25 19.99 -11.50
CA LEU A 489 -22.89 20.72 -12.59
C LEU A 489 -23.87 21.79 -12.08
N LYS A 490 -24.67 21.45 -11.07
CA LYS A 490 -25.62 22.40 -10.46
C LYS A 490 -24.92 23.55 -9.75
N ALA A 491 -23.75 23.30 -9.15
CA ALA A 491 -22.94 24.35 -8.51
C ALA A 491 -22.30 25.29 -9.53
N GLN A 492 -21.97 24.80 -10.73
CA GLN A 492 -21.42 25.60 -11.84
C GLN A 492 -22.47 26.42 -12.57
N LEU A 493 -23.77 26.07 -12.43
CA LEU A 493 -24.89 26.78 -13.03
C LEU A 493 -25.48 27.87 -12.13
N LYS A 494 -25.00 28.02 -10.91
CA LYS A 494 -25.29 29.13 -10.00
C LYS A 494 -24.18 30.15 -10.00
#